data_6c1bf083aa44cb83376a8851fe687260
#
_entry.id   6c1bf083aa44cb83376a8851fe687260
#
_cell.length_a   1.000
_cell.length_b   1.000
_cell.length_c   1.000
_cell.angle_alpha   90.00
_cell.angle_beta   90.00
_cell.angle_gamma   90.00
#
_symmetry.space_group_name_H-M   'P 1'
#
loop_
_entity.id
_entity.type
_entity.pdbx_description
1 polymer ?
#
loop_
_entity_poly.entity_id
_entity_poly.type
_entity_poly.pdbx_seq_one_letter_code
_entity_poly.pdbx_strand_id
1 'polypeptide(L)'
;ELQITRRPKINEDITIKTYAAKYNPFFVSRPFVFFDAAGKEIIRVDSIWTMIDIENRRMARLPQDIVDKYQAERVKQVPRIAKPAQFGVDEVFEENDYHVRYLDIDANKHVNNSKYFEWMQDVIAPEFLSTHEVTYVNLKFENEIRLGHMIQSQVILQEHDSKHRI
;
A
#
# COMPACT_ATOMS: atom_id res chain seq x y z
N GLU A 1 2.73 -4.08 -3.08
CA GLU A 1 2.01 -4.89 -4.08
C GLU A 1 1.01 -5.78 -3.36
N LEU A 2 -0.25 -5.75 -3.78
CA LEU A 2 -1.34 -6.55 -3.24
C LEU A 2 -1.90 -7.42 -4.37
N GLN A 3 -2.08 -8.71 -4.11
CA GLN A 3 -2.69 -9.68 -5.02
C GLN A 3 -3.87 -10.35 -4.31
N ILE A 4 -5.04 -10.35 -4.93
CA ILE A 4 -6.27 -10.95 -4.41
C ILE A 4 -6.69 -12.07 -5.35
N THR A 5 -6.50 -13.31 -4.93
CA THR A 5 -6.99 -14.49 -5.66
C THR A 5 -8.49 -14.69 -5.41
N ARG A 6 -8.93 -14.41 -4.20
CA ARG A 6 -10.31 -14.49 -3.75
C ARG A 6 -10.53 -13.56 -2.56
N ARG A 7 -11.65 -12.90 -2.50
CA ARG A 7 -12.07 -12.15 -1.30
C ARG A 7 -12.58 -13.09 -0.21
N PRO A 8 -12.32 -12.79 1.08
CA PRO A 8 -12.96 -13.48 2.18
C PRO A 8 -14.48 -13.30 2.14
N LYS A 9 -15.23 -14.32 2.56
CA LYS A 9 -16.69 -14.21 2.76
C LYS A 9 -16.98 -13.59 4.12
N ILE A 10 -18.19 -13.07 4.28
CA ILE A 10 -18.68 -12.59 5.58
C ILE A 10 -18.68 -13.76 6.57
N ASN A 11 -18.15 -13.54 7.76
CA ASN A 11 -17.98 -14.55 8.83
C ASN A 11 -17.04 -15.73 8.46
N GLU A 12 -16.20 -15.58 7.46
CA GLU A 12 -15.16 -16.56 7.17
C GLU A 12 -13.97 -16.39 8.11
N ASP A 13 -13.53 -17.46 8.74
CA ASP A 13 -12.29 -17.48 9.52
C ASP A 13 -11.08 -17.44 8.57
N ILE A 14 -10.22 -16.47 8.78
CA ILE A 14 -8.98 -16.30 8.03
C ILE A 14 -7.76 -16.27 8.96
N THR A 15 -6.65 -16.83 8.50
CA THR A 15 -5.37 -16.74 9.18
C THR A 15 -4.47 -15.76 8.44
N ILE A 16 -3.91 -14.76 9.16
CA ILE A 16 -2.95 -13.82 8.60
C ILE A 16 -1.57 -14.14 9.14
N LYS A 17 -0.61 -14.39 8.24
CA LYS A 17 0.81 -14.53 8.57
C LYS A 17 1.59 -13.31 8.09
N THR A 18 2.42 -12.75 8.97
CA THR A 18 3.34 -11.66 8.61
C THR A 18 4.66 -11.84 9.35
N TYR A 19 5.76 -11.52 8.68
CA TYR A 19 7.11 -11.64 9.23
C TYR A 19 8.08 -10.74 8.47
N ALA A 20 9.19 -10.37 9.09
CA ALA A 20 10.29 -9.75 8.38
C ALA A 20 11.04 -10.86 7.62
N ALA A 21 10.99 -10.86 6.29
CA ALA A 21 11.54 -11.93 5.48
C ALA A 21 13.04 -11.68 5.17
N LYS A 22 13.35 -10.58 4.51
CA LYS A 22 14.71 -10.20 4.10
C LYS A 22 14.99 -8.75 4.44
N TYR A 23 16.24 -8.44 4.81
CA TYR A 23 16.62 -7.08 5.12
C TYR A 23 18.02 -6.73 4.64
N ASN A 24 18.24 -5.44 4.44
CA ASN A 24 19.55 -4.81 4.36
C ASN A 24 19.61 -3.64 5.37
N PRO A 25 20.71 -2.86 5.46
CA PRO A 25 20.79 -1.79 6.45
C PRO A 25 19.69 -0.73 6.42
N PHE A 26 18.91 -0.61 5.34
CA PHE A 26 17.92 0.45 5.17
C PHE A 26 16.49 -0.05 4.86
N PHE A 27 16.38 -1.28 4.38
CA PHE A 27 15.10 -1.83 3.92
C PHE A 27 14.83 -3.20 4.51
N VAL A 28 13.56 -3.47 4.77
CA VAL A 28 13.06 -4.80 5.14
C VAL A 28 11.87 -5.17 4.29
N SER A 29 11.88 -6.36 3.72
CA SER A 29 10.71 -6.93 3.06
C SER A 29 9.81 -7.62 4.10
N ARG A 30 8.53 -7.28 4.06
CA ARG A 30 7.53 -7.83 4.99
C ARG A 30 6.28 -8.24 4.23
N PRO A 31 6.10 -9.53 3.96
CA PRO A 31 4.87 -10.06 3.40
C PRO A 31 3.76 -10.14 4.45
N PHE A 32 2.52 -10.01 3.99
CA PHE A 32 1.32 -10.38 4.72
C PHE A 32 0.57 -11.37 3.84
N VAL A 33 0.32 -12.56 4.35
CA VAL A 33 -0.31 -13.64 3.59
C VAL A 33 -1.56 -14.08 4.33
N PHE A 34 -2.68 -14.05 3.62
CA PHE A 34 -3.99 -14.39 4.15
C PHE A 34 -4.38 -15.78 3.63
N PHE A 35 -4.76 -16.63 4.55
CA PHE A 35 -5.18 -18.00 4.28
C PHE A 35 -6.63 -18.20 4.71
N ASP A 36 -7.39 -18.96 3.92
CA ASP A 36 -8.70 -19.44 4.32
C ASP A 36 -8.63 -20.57 5.38
N ALA A 37 -9.78 -21.03 5.85
CA ALA A 37 -9.89 -22.09 6.84
C ALA A 37 -9.26 -23.44 6.38
N ALA A 38 -9.15 -23.65 5.06
CA ALA A 38 -8.48 -24.82 4.48
C ALA A 38 -6.96 -24.63 4.35
N GLY A 39 -6.42 -23.48 4.74
CA GLY A 39 -4.99 -23.17 4.62
C GLY A 39 -4.56 -22.76 3.21
N LYS A 40 -5.52 -22.45 2.31
CA LYS A 40 -5.22 -21.94 0.97
C LYS A 40 -4.98 -20.44 1.02
N GLU A 41 -3.91 -19.98 0.38
CA GLU A 41 -3.62 -18.56 0.22
C GLU A 41 -4.69 -17.90 -0.66
N ILE A 42 -5.25 -16.80 -0.16
CA ILE A 42 -6.32 -16.05 -0.84
C ILE A 42 -5.94 -14.60 -1.14
N ILE A 43 -5.08 -14.00 -0.31
CA ILE A 43 -4.55 -12.65 -0.51
C ILE A 43 -3.07 -12.63 -0.12
N ARG A 44 -2.27 -11.92 -0.89
CA ARG A 44 -0.87 -11.64 -0.59
C ARG A 44 -0.59 -10.14 -0.70
N VAL A 45 0.11 -9.62 0.29
CA VAL A 45 0.67 -8.26 0.25
C VAL A 45 2.19 -8.38 0.40
N ASP A 46 2.93 -8.03 -0.62
CA ASP A 46 4.38 -7.86 -0.55
C ASP A 46 4.71 -6.39 -0.33
N SER A 47 5.46 -6.09 0.72
CA SER A 47 5.79 -4.72 1.10
C SER A 47 7.26 -4.56 1.44
N ILE A 48 7.78 -3.36 1.16
CA ILE A 48 9.13 -2.93 1.53
C ILE A 48 9.00 -1.76 2.49
N TRP A 49 9.65 -1.88 3.63
CA TRP A 49 9.63 -0.90 4.68
C TRP A 49 11.00 -0.29 4.86
N THR A 50 11.03 0.96 5.25
CA THR A 50 12.25 1.69 5.64
C THR A 50 11.99 2.44 6.94
N MET A 51 13.04 2.75 7.66
CA MET A 51 12.96 3.62 8.83
C MET A 51 13.28 5.06 8.41
N ILE A 52 12.49 5.98 8.92
CA ILE A 52 12.68 7.43 8.71
C ILE A 52 13.06 8.07 10.04
N ASP A 53 14.14 8.80 10.05
CA ASP A 53 14.48 9.73 11.12
C ASP A 53 13.51 10.92 11.05
N ILE A 54 12.64 11.02 12.05
CA ILE A 54 11.56 12.01 12.08
C ILE A 54 12.10 13.44 12.19
N GLU A 55 13.20 13.64 12.90
CA GLU A 55 13.81 14.97 13.12
C GLU A 55 14.50 15.46 11.85
N ASN A 56 15.32 14.61 11.24
CA ASN A 56 16.11 14.96 10.07
C ASN A 56 15.40 14.67 8.73
N ARG A 57 14.22 14.07 8.75
CA ARG A 57 13.40 13.72 7.57
C ARG A 57 14.16 12.92 6.51
N ARG A 58 15.01 12.01 6.94
CA ARG A 58 15.81 11.16 6.05
C ARG A 58 15.75 9.70 6.46
N MET A 59 16.06 8.85 5.51
CA MET A 59 16.15 7.42 5.73
C MET A 59 17.22 7.11 6.78
N ALA A 60 16.85 6.33 7.79
CA ALA A 60 17.72 5.86 8.86
C ALA A 60 18.08 4.39 8.67
N ARG A 61 19.20 3.98 9.27
CA ARG A 61 19.57 2.57 9.33
C ARG A 61 18.64 1.83 10.29
N LEU A 62 18.31 0.61 9.93
CA LEU A 62 17.59 -0.31 10.83
C LEU A 62 18.50 -0.64 12.03
N PRO A 63 18.06 -0.41 13.28
CA PRO A 63 18.82 -0.78 14.47
C PRO A 63 19.00 -2.30 14.55
N GLN A 64 20.22 -2.74 14.84
CA GLN A 64 20.56 -4.17 14.83
C GLN A 64 19.79 -4.94 15.92
N ASP A 65 19.58 -4.34 17.09
CA ASP A 65 18.84 -4.92 18.19
C ASP A 65 17.35 -5.17 17.88
N ILE A 66 16.80 -4.37 16.98
CA ILE A 66 15.44 -4.57 16.45
C ILE A 66 15.44 -5.72 15.44
N VAL A 67 16.37 -5.68 14.49
CA VAL A 67 16.44 -6.68 13.41
C VAL A 67 16.67 -8.09 13.95
N ASP A 68 17.54 -8.25 14.95
CA ASP A 68 17.88 -9.53 15.57
C ASP A 68 16.65 -10.24 16.19
N LYS A 69 15.65 -9.46 16.66
CA LYS A 69 14.41 -10.01 17.22
C LYS A 69 13.50 -10.66 16.17
N TYR A 70 13.64 -10.28 14.91
CA TYR A 70 12.76 -10.74 13.83
C TYR A 70 13.31 -11.92 13.03
N GLN A 71 14.57 -12.34 13.27
CA GLN A 71 15.22 -13.46 12.59
C GLN A 71 15.16 -13.38 11.05
N ALA A 72 15.13 -12.17 10.51
CA ALA A 72 15.08 -11.94 9.08
C ALA A 72 16.42 -12.30 8.40
N GLU A 73 16.36 -12.77 7.16
CA GLU A 73 17.54 -13.06 6.35
C GLU A 73 18.26 -11.76 5.93
N ARG A 74 19.54 -11.64 6.26
CA ARG A 74 20.35 -10.51 5.78
C ARG A 74 20.78 -10.71 4.34
N VAL A 75 20.48 -9.73 3.48
CA VAL A 75 20.80 -9.77 2.05
C VAL A 75 21.52 -8.48 1.62
N LYS A 76 22.25 -8.51 0.50
CA LYS A 76 22.82 -7.28 -0.08
C LYS A 76 21.71 -6.37 -0.63
N GLN A 77 20.70 -6.95 -1.25
CA GLN A 77 19.58 -6.24 -1.85
C GLN A 77 18.29 -6.97 -1.53
N VAL A 78 17.31 -6.28 -0.93
CA VAL A 78 15.96 -6.82 -0.73
C VAL A 78 15.27 -7.03 -2.09
N PRO A 79 14.31 -7.98 -2.20
CA PRO A 79 13.53 -8.15 -3.41
C PRO A 79 12.90 -6.82 -3.85
N ARG A 80 12.92 -6.55 -5.14
CA ARG A 80 12.30 -5.35 -5.70
C ARG A 80 10.82 -5.63 -5.96
N ILE A 81 10.00 -4.67 -5.57
CA ILE A 81 8.61 -4.56 -6.06
C ILE A 81 8.65 -3.67 -7.30
N ALA A 82 7.89 -4.03 -8.33
CA ALA A 82 7.77 -3.22 -9.54
C ALA A 82 7.29 -1.80 -9.18
N LYS A 83 7.72 -0.81 -9.95
CA LYS A 83 7.18 0.54 -9.76
C LYS A 83 5.73 0.58 -10.27
N PRO A 84 4.83 1.31 -9.60
CA PRO A 84 3.51 1.57 -10.14
C PRO A 84 3.58 2.21 -11.54
N ALA A 85 2.58 1.94 -12.36
CA ALA A 85 2.42 2.63 -13.63
C ALA A 85 2.30 4.14 -13.40
N GLN A 86 2.90 4.94 -14.27
CA GLN A 86 2.88 6.40 -14.19
C GLN A 86 1.99 6.98 -15.28
N PHE A 87 1.48 8.19 -15.06
CA PHE A 87 0.75 8.95 -16.06
C PHE A 87 1.69 9.37 -17.18
N GLY A 88 1.24 9.21 -18.43
CA GLY A 88 1.89 9.83 -19.58
C GLY A 88 1.68 11.34 -19.62
N VAL A 89 2.45 12.04 -20.44
CA VAL A 89 2.44 13.52 -20.50
C VAL A 89 1.10 14.05 -21.02
N ASP A 90 0.44 13.32 -21.93
CA ASP A 90 -0.79 13.75 -22.62
C ASP A 90 -2.02 12.88 -22.25
N GLU A 91 -1.94 12.09 -21.17
CA GLU A 91 -3.07 11.27 -20.73
C GLU A 91 -4.13 12.15 -20.04
N VAL A 92 -5.38 12.04 -20.49
CA VAL A 92 -6.53 12.67 -19.83
C VAL A 92 -6.95 11.82 -18.63
N PHE A 93 -7.24 12.47 -17.51
CA PHE A 93 -7.61 11.82 -16.26
C PHE A 93 -8.88 12.45 -15.69
N GLU A 94 -9.59 11.68 -14.88
CA GLU A 94 -10.63 12.16 -13.97
C GLU A 94 -9.99 12.50 -12.63
N GLU A 95 -10.55 13.48 -11.91
CA GLU A 95 -9.99 13.93 -10.64
C GLU A 95 -11.05 14.39 -9.65
N ASN A 96 -10.76 14.21 -8.36
CA ASN A 96 -11.52 14.76 -7.25
C ASN A 96 -10.57 15.37 -6.21
N ASP A 97 -11.01 16.45 -5.61
CA ASP A 97 -10.29 17.11 -4.50
C ASP A 97 -10.82 16.63 -3.15
N TYR A 98 -9.91 16.38 -2.20
CA TYR A 98 -10.25 15.96 -0.84
C TYR A 98 -9.55 16.83 0.19
N HIS A 99 -10.31 17.24 1.19
CA HIS A 99 -9.76 17.89 2.38
C HIS A 99 -9.44 16.82 3.44
N VAL A 100 -8.19 16.76 3.88
CA VAL A 100 -7.73 15.80 4.90
C VAL A 100 -8.31 16.18 6.25
N ARG A 101 -9.16 15.30 6.80
CA ARG A 101 -9.90 15.49 8.04
C ARG A 101 -9.16 14.86 9.22
N TYR A 102 -9.57 15.20 10.42
CA TYR A 102 -9.02 14.63 11.66
C TYR A 102 -9.10 13.08 11.70
N LEU A 103 -10.21 12.50 11.24
CA LEU A 103 -10.41 11.05 11.23
C LEU A 103 -9.60 10.30 10.13
N ASP A 104 -8.95 11.02 9.26
CA ASP A 104 -8.08 10.45 8.25
C ASP A 104 -6.64 10.24 8.78
N ILE A 105 -6.35 10.79 9.97
CA ILE A 105 -5.01 10.81 10.59
C ILE A 105 -4.83 9.63 11.54
N ASP A 106 -3.69 8.96 11.44
CA ASP A 106 -3.29 7.87 12.33
C ASP A 106 -2.48 8.37 13.56
N ALA A 107 -2.05 7.43 14.40
CA ALA A 107 -1.23 7.71 15.58
C ALA A 107 0.13 8.35 15.27
N ASN A 108 0.65 8.22 14.04
CA ASN A 108 1.90 8.83 13.59
C ASN A 108 1.70 10.28 13.11
N LYS A 109 0.49 10.82 13.22
CA LYS A 109 0.10 12.18 12.76
C LYS A 109 0.19 12.38 11.24
N HIS A 110 0.08 11.30 10.48
CA HIS A 110 -0.01 11.30 9.03
C HIS A 110 -1.34 10.67 8.60
N VAL A 111 -1.73 10.88 7.36
CA VAL A 111 -2.88 10.19 6.78
C VAL A 111 -2.68 8.68 6.86
N ASN A 112 -3.67 7.99 7.41
CA ASN A 112 -3.68 6.54 7.45
C ASN A 112 -3.64 5.97 6.02
N ASN A 113 -2.76 5.00 5.81
CA ASN A 113 -2.57 4.38 4.50
C ASN A 113 -3.86 3.82 3.88
N SER A 114 -4.84 3.43 4.69
CA SER A 114 -6.15 2.96 4.19
C SER A 114 -6.95 4.05 3.47
N LYS A 115 -6.76 5.33 3.85
CA LYS A 115 -7.49 6.45 3.25
C LYS A 115 -7.15 6.69 1.78
N TYR A 116 -5.91 6.39 1.39
CA TYR A 116 -5.53 6.45 -0.02
C TYR A 116 -6.39 5.51 -0.87
N PHE A 117 -6.70 4.31 -0.36
CA PHE A 117 -7.58 3.37 -1.08
C PHE A 117 -9.02 3.90 -1.21
N GLU A 118 -9.53 4.60 -0.18
CA GLU A 118 -10.85 5.23 -0.24
C GLU A 118 -10.85 6.31 -1.34
N TRP A 119 -9.89 7.23 -1.33
CA TRP A 119 -9.80 8.30 -2.33
C TRP A 119 -9.51 7.81 -3.75
N MET A 120 -8.72 6.74 -3.89
CA MET A 120 -8.48 6.10 -5.18
C MET A 120 -9.75 5.46 -5.76
N GLN A 121 -10.64 4.94 -4.92
CA GLN A 121 -11.89 4.35 -5.37
C GLN A 121 -12.99 5.42 -5.62
N ASP A 122 -13.04 6.44 -4.78
CA ASP A 122 -14.09 7.47 -4.83
C ASP A 122 -14.01 8.35 -6.09
N VAL A 123 -12.86 8.44 -6.73
CA VAL A 123 -12.70 9.12 -8.02
C VAL A 123 -13.17 8.27 -9.22
N ILE A 124 -13.43 6.98 -9.01
CA ILE A 124 -13.87 6.05 -10.06
C ILE A 124 -15.39 6.08 -10.17
N ALA A 125 -15.92 6.13 -11.39
CA ALA A 125 -17.35 6.09 -11.65
C ALA A 125 -18.02 4.86 -10.99
N PRO A 126 -19.15 5.02 -10.28
CA PRO A 126 -19.84 3.91 -9.59
C PRO A 126 -20.21 2.75 -10.52
N GLU A 127 -20.51 3.02 -11.79
CA GLU A 127 -20.86 2.03 -12.80
C GLU A 127 -19.68 1.07 -13.05
N PHE A 128 -18.45 1.61 -13.09
CA PHE A 128 -17.24 0.80 -13.20
C PHE A 128 -17.04 -0.06 -11.95
N LEU A 129 -17.14 0.54 -10.76
CA LEU A 129 -16.96 -0.18 -9.49
C LEU A 129 -18.02 -1.28 -9.28
N SER A 130 -19.24 -1.11 -9.82
CA SER A 130 -20.31 -2.10 -9.70
C SER A 130 -20.09 -3.35 -10.54
N THR A 131 -19.25 -3.27 -11.57
CA THR A 131 -18.99 -4.35 -12.56
C THR A 131 -17.58 -4.93 -12.48
N HIS A 132 -16.69 -4.28 -11.71
CA HIS A 132 -15.28 -4.69 -11.60
C HIS A 132 -14.88 -4.94 -10.16
N GLU A 133 -13.97 -5.87 -9.97
CA GLU A 133 -13.36 -6.16 -8.68
C GLU A 133 -11.85 -5.95 -8.74
N VAL A 134 -11.31 -5.34 -7.69
CA VAL A 134 -9.87 -5.20 -7.53
C VAL A 134 -9.26 -6.57 -7.26
N THR A 135 -8.35 -7.01 -8.10
CA THR A 135 -7.56 -8.25 -7.95
C THR A 135 -6.07 -8.00 -7.74
N TYR A 136 -5.61 -6.81 -8.14
CA TYR A 136 -4.21 -6.42 -8.02
C TYR A 136 -4.08 -4.93 -7.71
N VAL A 137 -3.15 -4.57 -6.81
CA VAL A 137 -2.77 -3.17 -6.57
C VAL A 137 -1.26 -3.10 -6.44
N ASN A 138 -0.65 -2.17 -7.15
CA ASN A 138 0.74 -1.78 -6.95
C ASN A 138 0.80 -0.31 -6.54
N LEU A 139 1.20 -0.05 -5.31
CA LEU A 139 1.17 1.27 -4.69
C LEU A 139 2.53 1.65 -4.12
N LYS A 140 2.90 2.91 -4.26
CA LYS A 140 4.08 3.51 -3.65
C LYS A 140 3.68 4.79 -2.92
N PHE A 141 3.94 4.85 -1.63
CA PHE A 141 3.81 6.07 -0.84
C PHE A 141 5.09 6.89 -0.99
N GLU A 142 5.01 8.08 -1.56
CA GLU A 142 6.18 8.94 -1.82
C GLU A 142 6.29 10.07 -0.81
N ASN A 143 5.17 10.67 -0.43
CA ASN A 143 5.11 11.81 0.49
C ASN A 143 4.14 11.56 1.63
N GLU A 144 4.42 12.16 2.78
CA GLU A 144 3.51 12.17 3.91
C GLU A 144 2.48 13.29 3.73
N ILE A 145 1.20 12.95 3.88
CA ILE A 145 0.10 13.90 3.88
C ILE A 145 -0.37 14.10 5.33
N ARG A 146 -0.70 15.34 5.69
CA ARG A 146 -1.04 15.75 7.05
C ARG A 146 -2.43 16.39 7.14
N LEU A 147 -2.91 16.49 8.37
CA LEU A 147 -4.17 17.18 8.67
C LEU A 147 -4.25 18.56 8.02
N GLY A 148 -5.39 18.85 7.39
CA GLY A 148 -5.71 20.14 6.78
C GLY A 148 -5.15 20.32 5.37
N HIS A 149 -4.38 19.37 4.84
CA HIS A 149 -3.97 19.44 3.45
C HIS A 149 -5.18 19.25 2.51
N MET A 150 -5.14 19.94 1.39
CA MET A 150 -5.93 19.60 0.22
C MET A 150 -5.11 18.66 -0.64
N ILE A 151 -5.73 17.59 -1.11
CA ILE A 151 -5.12 16.63 -2.02
C ILE A 151 -6.01 16.42 -3.23
N GLN A 152 -5.43 16.01 -4.32
CA GLN A 152 -6.13 15.68 -5.54
C GLN A 152 -5.90 14.21 -5.87
N SER A 153 -6.98 13.43 -5.98
CA SER A 153 -6.91 12.07 -6.47
C SER A 153 -7.24 12.06 -7.95
N GLN A 154 -6.35 11.52 -8.75
CA GLN A 154 -6.46 11.45 -10.20
C GLN A 154 -6.46 10.01 -10.66
N VAL A 155 -7.31 9.68 -11.63
CA VAL A 155 -7.41 8.34 -12.21
C VAL A 155 -7.46 8.37 -13.72
N ILE A 156 -6.79 7.42 -14.34
CA ILE A 156 -6.94 7.05 -15.73
C ILE A 156 -7.51 5.63 -15.76
N LEU A 157 -8.74 5.48 -16.22
CA LEU A 157 -9.37 4.18 -16.39
C LEU A 157 -9.01 3.59 -17.75
N GLN A 158 -8.71 2.29 -17.75
CA GLN A 158 -8.55 1.44 -18.94
C GLN A 158 -9.56 0.30 -18.82
N GLU A 159 -9.75 -0.50 -19.87
CA GLU A 159 -10.79 -1.53 -19.91
C GLU A 159 -10.75 -2.51 -18.70
N HIS A 160 -9.54 -2.87 -18.26
CA HIS A 160 -9.33 -3.82 -17.15
C HIS A 160 -8.28 -3.35 -16.14
N ASP A 161 -7.89 -2.08 -16.19
CA ASP A 161 -6.85 -1.53 -15.32
C ASP A 161 -7.12 -0.06 -15.03
N SER A 162 -6.45 0.48 -14.00
CA SER A 162 -6.48 1.90 -13.68
C SER A 162 -5.13 2.37 -13.18
N LYS A 163 -4.76 3.60 -13.54
CA LYS A 163 -3.60 4.29 -12.98
C LYS A 163 -4.09 5.38 -12.05
N HIS A 164 -3.48 5.49 -10.88
CA HIS A 164 -3.85 6.48 -9.87
C HIS A 164 -2.65 7.35 -9.47
N ARG A 165 -2.94 8.60 -9.13
CA ARG A 165 -2.02 9.55 -8.50
C ARG A 165 -2.75 10.36 -7.44
N ILE A 166 -2.17 10.48 -6.25
CA ILE A 166 -2.64 11.30 -5.12
C ILE A 166 -1.50 12.17 -4.62
#